data_fff989895b80ea42206647aea2ba3332
#
_entry.id   fff989895b80ea42206647aea2ba3332
#
_cell.length_a   1.000
_cell.length_b   1.000
_cell.length_c   1.000
_cell.angle_alpha   90.00
_cell.angle_beta   90.00
_cell.angle_gamma   90.00
#
_symmetry.space_group_name_H-M   'P 1'
#
loop_
_entity.id
_entity.type
_entity.pdbx_description
1 polymer ?
#
loop_
_entity_poly.entity_id
_entity_poly.type
_entity_poly.pdbx_seq_one_letter_code
_entity_poly.pdbx_strand_id
1 'polypeptide(L)'
;MKIALRSLLLCLLMLGMSLAVAAQDIAVIQLRNRPAEDLQPLLLPMLNGNDSLVPNHMQLIIKADPATIREIRGLIEQLDRRPHRLLISVAQGANITVESLNAGIGVGTGHHGGVRVQGAIAASGRQHANRASQTVQTLDGQPAMIQAGEDVPLRQVYGCGYGGVVYEPVITGFAVTPRLMGQGEIEIAVSPWSDHFNQGVSSTQSASTRVRAPLGAWVEIGGLSQSRTSSGYGPGYARRQESGRILVKVDDQDAGQP
;
A
#
# COMPACT_ATOMS: atom_id res chain seq x y z
N MET A 1 -51.17 59.10 -21.64
CA MET A 1 -51.56 58.18 -20.58
C MET A 1 -51.08 56.73 -20.81
N LYS A 2 -51.19 56.17 -22.04
CA LYS A 2 -50.75 54.76 -22.35
C LYS A 2 -49.26 54.58 -22.34
N ILE A 3 -48.43 55.54 -22.60
CA ILE A 3 -46.94 55.48 -22.62
C ILE A 3 -46.41 55.45 -21.17
N ALA A 4 -46.93 56.26 -20.29
CA ALA A 4 -46.55 56.32 -18.89
C ALA A 4 -46.87 55.00 -18.16
N LEU A 5 -47.97 54.36 -18.50
CA LEU A 5 -48.41 53.07 -17.93
C LEU A 5 -47.48 51.90 -18.40
N ARG A 6 -47.02 51.95 -19.66
CA ARG A 6 -46.05 50.97 -20.18
C ARG A 6 -44.68 51.11 -19.56
N SER A 7 -44.25 52.35 -19.33
CA SER A 7 -42.98 52.63 -18.67
C SER A 7 -42.97 52.18 -17.21
N LEU A 8 -44.08 52.40 -16.50
CA LEU A 8 -44.27 51.94 -15.11
C LEU A 8 -44.29 50.41 -15.02
N LEU A 9 -44.91 49.70 -15.98
CA LEU A 9 -44.96 48.26 -16.03
C LEU A 9 -43.59 47.63 -16.31
N LEU A 10 -42.81 48.28 -17.19
CA LEU A 10 -41.43 47.82 -17.49
C LEU A 10 -40.48 48.02 -16.31
N CYS A 11 -40.60 49.11 -15.55
CA CYS A 11 -39.85 49.37 -14.33
C CYS A 11 -40.22 48.35 -13.21
N LEU A 12 -41.49 47.98 -13.10
CA LEU A 12 -41.95 47.00 -12.14
C LEU A 12 -41.46 45.58 -12.49
N LEU A 13 -41.35 45.25 -13.78
CA LEU A 13 -40.82 43.99 -14.27
C LEU A 13 -39.29 43.84 -14.00
N MET A 14 -38.55 44.96 -14.11
CA MET A 14 -37.10 45.01 -13.82
C MET A 14 -36.80 44.97 -12.33
N LEU A 15 -37.72 45.41 -11.47
CA LEU A 15 -37.55 45.36 -10.00
C LEU A 15 -37.79 43.96 -9.44
N GLY A 16 -38.43 43.06 -10.21
CA GLY A 16 -38.69 41.68 -9.83
C GLY A 16 -37.56 40.70 -10.06
N MET A 17 -36.44 41.09 -10.70
CA MET A 17 -35.21 40.28 -10.78
C MET A 17 -34.46 40.41 -9.46
N SER A 18 -35.05 39.85 -8.39
CA SER A 18 -34.34 39.60 -7.14
C SER A 18 -33.14 38.74 -7.47
N LEU A 19 -31.96 39.29 -7.37
CA LEU A 19 -30.72 38.51 -7.29
C LEU A 19 -30.90 37.51 -6.15
N ALA A 20 -31.17 36.26 -6.48
CA ALA A 20 -31.10 35.19 -5.54
C ALA A 20 -29.64 35.09 -5.10
N VAL A 21 -29.29 35.83 -4.04
CA VAL A 21 -28.03 35.68 -3.36
C VAL A 21 -28.07 34.23 -2.81
N ALA A 22 -27.28 33.37 -3.38
CA ALA A 22 -27.14 32.00 -2.87
C ALA A 22 -26.66 32.12 -1.43
N ALA A 23 -27.55 31.86 -0.47
CA ALA A 23 -27.23 31.86 0.95
C ALA A 23 -26.30 30.66 1.19
N GLN A 24 -25.07 30.97 1.58
CA GLN A 24 -24.14 29.90 2.04
C GLN A 24 -24.60 29.41 3.41
N ASP A 25 -24.66 28.12 3.55
CA ASP A 25 -24.99 27.42 4.79
C ASP A 25 -23.75 26.67 5.32
N ILE A 26 -23.71 26.41 6.62
CA ILE A 26 -22.63 25.65 7.24
C ILE A 26 -23.23 24.32 7.73
N ALA A 27 -22.67 23.23 7.21
CA ALA A 27 -23.04 21.89 7.62
C ALA A 27 -21.84 21.15 8.22
N VAL A 28 -22.09 20.44 9.32
CA VAL A 28 -21.14 19.48 9.90
C VAL A 28 -21.64 18.09 9.60
N ILE A 29 -20.83 17.31 8.89
CA ILE A 29 -21.15 15.92 8.51
C ILE A 29 -20.26 15.00 9.30
N GLN A 30 -20.87 14.08 10.06
CA GLN A 30 -20.16 13.05 10.83
C GLN A 30 -19.86 11.86 9.93
N LEU A 31 -18.60 11.47 9.85
CA LEU A 31 -18.12 10.27 9.18
C LEU A 31 -18.09 9.07 10.14
N ARG A 32 -18.16 7.86 9.60
CA ARG A 32 -18.23 6.62 10.40
C ARG A 32 -17.04 5.72 10.23
N ASN A 33 -16.47 5.68 9.02
CA ASN A 33 -15.50 4.66 8.64
C ASN A 33 -14.16 5.24 8.18
N ARG A 34 -14.16 6.42 7.59
CA ARG A 34 -12.96 7.05 7.01
C ARG A 34 -12.68 8.41 7.65
N PRO A 35 -11.41 8.77 7.88
CA PRO A 35 -11.06 10.12 8.30
C PRO A 35 -11.41 11.13 7.21
N ALA A 36 -11.74 12.33 7.63
CA ALA A 36 -12.16 13.43 6.73
C ALA A 36 -11.06 13.84 5.76
N GLU A 37 -9.80 13.67 6.16
CA GLU A 37 -8.60 13.95 5.37
C GLU A 37 -8.53 13.07 4.11
N ASP A 38 -9.02 11.82 4.17
CA ASP A 38 -9.04 10.90 3.03
C ASP A 38 -10.12 11.29 2.00
N LEU A 39 -11.22 11.86 2.47
CA LEU A 39 -12.34 12.26 1.61
C LEU A 39 -12.18 13.67 1.03
N GLN A 40 -11.44 14.55 1.72
CA GLN A 40 -11.24 15.92 1.30
C GLN A 40 -10.79 16.07 -0.17
N PRO A 41 -9.72 15.38 -0.65
CA PRO A 41 -9.24 15.55 -2.02
C PRO A 41 -10.25 15.09 -3.07
N LEU A 42 -11.17 14.18 -2.71
CA LEU A 42 -12.22 13.70 -3.60
C LEU A 42 -13.40 14.67 -3.70
N LEU A 43 -13.66 15.42 -2.63
CA LEU A 43 -14.79 16.35 -2.54
C LEU A 43 -14.43 17.77 -2.96
N LEU A 44 -13.17 18.19 -2.85
CA LEU A 44 -12.71 19.53 -3.25
C LEU A 44 -13.09 19.94 -4.67
N PRO A 45 -13.01 19.07 -5.71
CA PRO A 45 -13.37 19.45 -7.08
C PRO A 45 -14.85 19.77 -7.29
N MET A 46 -15.71 19.42 -6.32
CA MET A 46 -17.16 19.65 -6.37
C MET A 46 -17.57 20.98 -5.76
N LEU A 47 -16.64 21.66 -5.12
CA LEU A 47 -16.87 22.95 -4.48
C LEU A 47 -16.66 24.10 -5.47
N ASN A 48 -17.52 25.11 -5.37
CA ASN A 48 -17.36 26.35 -6.10
C ASN A 48 -16.34 27.28 -5.40
N GLY A 49 -15.89 28.32 -6.11
CA GLY A 49 -14.83 29.20 -5.61
C GLY A 49 -15.10 29.92 -4.28
N ASN A 50 -16.36 30.00 -3.85
CA ASN A 50 -16.76 30.61 -2.57
C ASN A 50 -17.05 29.59 -1.48
N ASP A 51 -17.04 28.30 -1.81
CA ASP A 51 -17.30 27.23 -0.88
C ASP A 51 -16.02 26.85 -0.14
N SER A 52 -16.15 26.28 1.04
CA SER A 52 -15.02 25.76 1.80
C SER A 52 -15.33 24.44 2.48
N LEU A 53 -14.32 23.58 2.55
CA LEU A 53 -14.38 22.28 3.19
C LEU A 53 -13.18 22.12 4.11
N VAL A 54 -13.45 21.90 5.39
CA VAL A 54 -12.43 21.74 6.42
C VAL A 54 -12.55 20.34 7.04
N PRO A 55 -11.54 19.49 6.90
CA PRO A 55 -11.52 18.20 7.57
C PRO A 55 -11.19 18.37 9.06
N ASN A 56 -11.86 17.61 9.90
CA ASN A 56 -11.61 17.55 11.34
C ASN A 56 -11.82 16.11 11.84
N HIS A 57 -10.79 15.26 11.74
CA HIS A 57 -10.81 13.84 12.13
C HIS A 57 -11.97 13.08 11.46
N MET A 58 -13.02 12.76 12.21
CA MET A 58 -14.20 12.06 11.72
C MET A 58 -15.35 13.00 11.37
N GLN A 59 -15.06 14.28 11.09
CA GLN A 59 -16.05 15.29 10.75
C GLN A 59 -15.60 16.11 9.55
N LEU A 60 -16.54 16.41 8.67
CA LEU A 60 -16.35 17.37 7.59
C LEU A 60 -17.19 18.61 7.87
N ILE A 61 -16.54 19.77 7.94
CA ILE A 61 -17.20 21.05 8.06
C ILE A 61 -17.25 21.67 6.68
N ILE A 62 -18.46 21.87 6.16
CA ILE A 62 -18.69 22.35 4.79
C ILE A 62 -19.45 23.66 4.88
N LYS A 63 -18.94 24.67 4.19
CA LYS A 63 -19.63 25.94 3.94
C LYS A 63 -19.89 26.04 2.45
N ALA A 64 -21.13 25.92 2.04
CA ALA A 64 -21.53 25.93 0.63
C ALA A 64 -23.04 26.27 0.50
N ASP A 65 -23.54 26.32 -0.71
CA ASP A 65 -24.98 26.44 -0.92
C ASP A 65 -25.72 25.13 -0.53
N PRO A 66 -27.01 25.21 -0.19
CA PRO A 66 -27.75 24.02 0.26
C PRO A 66 -27.90 22.89 -0.79
N ALA A 67 -27.73 23.18 -2.08
CA ALA A 67 -27.76 22.17 -3.13
C ALA A 67 -26.44 21.37 -3.13
N THR A 68 -25.31 22.05 -3.11
CA THR A 68 -23.97 21.47 -3.02
C THR A 68 -23.83 20.63 -1.75
N ILE A 69 -24.30 21.11 -0.60
CA ILE A 69 -24.26 20.34 0.66
C ILE A 69 -25.06 19.02 0.54
N ARG A 70 -26.22 19.03 -0.11
CA ARG A 70 -26.99 17.79 -0.33
C ARG A 70 -26.29 16.80 -1.24
N GLU A 71 -25.68 17.30 -2.32
CA GLU A 71 -24.90 16.49 -3.26
C GLU A 71 -23.70 15.84 -2.58
N ILE A 72 -22.92 16.63 -1.84
CA ILE A 72 -21.77 16.14 -1.08
C ILE A 72 -22.20 15.10 -0.03
N ARG A 73 -23.31 15.30 0.66
CA ARG A 73 -23.83 14.34 1.62
C ARG A 73 -24.18 12.99 0.95
N GLY A 74 -24.81 13.02 -0.22
CA GLY A 74 -25.11 11.81 -0.99
C GLY A 74 -23.84 11.07 -1.45
N LEU A 75 -22.77 11.79 -1.79
CA LEU A 75 -21.48 11.19 -2.12
C LEU A 75 -20.79 10.61 -0.90
N ILE A 76 -20.80 11.31 0.22
CA ILE A 76 -20.21 10.81 1.48
C ILE A 76 -20.85 9.49 1.88
N GLU A 77 -22.16 9.31 1.75
CA GLU A 77 -22.85 8.04 2.03
C GLU A 77 -22.32 6.87 1.17
N GLN A 78 -21.83 7.16 -0.04
CA GLN A 78 -21.25 6.15 -0.93
C GLN A 78 -19.74 5.93 -0.67
N LEU A 79 -19.02 6.95 -0.26
CA LEU A 79 -17.57 6.94 -0.09
C LEU A 79 -17.14 6.52 1.32
N ASP A 80 -17.94 6.81 2.36
CA ASP A 80 -17.65 6.48 3.75
C ASP A 80 -17.94 5.01 4.05
N ARG A 81 -17.25 4.13 3.32
CA ARG A 81 -17.30 2.68 3.53
C ARG A 81 -16.11 2.23 4.37
N ARG A 82 -16.31 1.17 5.14
CA ARG A 82 -15.25 0.57 5.93
C ARG A 82 -14.14 0.06 4.99
N PRO A 83 -12.90 0.51 5.14
CA PRO A 83 -11.79 -0.01 4.35
C PRO A 83 -11.49 -1.45 4.77
N HIS A 84 -11.20 -2.32 3.79
CA HIS A 84 -10.82 -3.70 4.05
C HIS A 84 -9.43 -3.78 4.69
N ARG A 85 -9.27 -4.72 5.61
CA ARG A 85 -7.97 -5.08 6.18
C ARG A 85 -7.31 -6.13 5.30
N LEU A 86 -6.14 -5.82 4.80
CA LEU A 86 -5.40 -6.67 3.88
C LEU A 86 -4.13 -7.18 4.54
N LEU A 87 -3.90 -8.48 4.47
CA LEU A 87 -2.67 -9.14 4.91
C LEU A 87 -1.79 -9.40 3.70
N ILE A 88 -0.66 -8.72 3.63
CA ILE A 88 0.31 -8.84 2.54
C ILE A 88 1.44 -9.76 3.00
N SER A 89 1.73 -10.78 2.21
CA SER A 89 2.84 -11.70 2.41
C SER A 89 3.81 -11.57 1.25
N VAL A 90 5.09 -11.35 1.54
CA VAL A 90 6.17 -11.30 0.55
C VAL A 90 7.14 -12.42 0.85
N ALA A 91 7.45 -13.24 -0.15
CA ALA A 91 8.45 -14.28 -0.07
C ALA A 91 9.59 -13.98 -1.04
N GLN A 92 10.81 -14.01 -0.52
CA GLN A 92 12.04 -13.78 -1.29
C GLN A 92 12.96 -14.98 -1.12
N GLY A 93 13.59 -15.45 -2.19
CA GLY A 93 14.58 -16.51 -2.10
C GLY A 93 14.90 -17.19 -3.42
N ALA A 94 15.98 -17.95 -3.39
CA ALA A 94 16.33 -18.86 -4.47
C ALA A 94 15.40 -20.08 -4.46
N ASN A 95 14.96 -20.52 -5.64
CA ASN A 95 14.14 -21.73 -5.80
C ASN A 95 12.76 -21.72 -5.13
N ILE A 96 12.19 -20.55 -4.85
CA ILE A 96 10.78 -20.46 -4.47
C ILE A 96 9.93 -20.41 -5.73
N THR A 97 8.81 -21.14 -5.73
CA THR A 97 7.81 -21.10 -6.82
C THR A 97 6.42 -20.94 -6.22
N VAL A 98 5.49 -20.47 -7.05
CA VAL A 98 4.07 -20.32 -6.69
C VAL A 98 3.53 -21.67 -6.19
N GLU A 99 3.87 -22.77 -6.87
CA GLU A 99 3.42 -24.12 -6.54
C GLU A 99 3.94 -24.56 -5.15
N SER A 100 5.23 -24.28 -4.86
CA SER A 100 5.84 -24.63 -3.58
C SER A 100 5.26 -23.88 -2.39
N LEU A 101 4.79 -22.65 -2.62
CA LEU A 101 4.15 -21.83 -1.60
C LEU A 101 2.68 -22.22 -1.40
N ASN A 102 1.96 -22.53 -2.48
CA ASN A 102 0.58 -22.99 -2.41
C ASN A 102 0.46 -24.41 -1.79
N ALA A 103 1.42 -25.29 -2.07
CA ALA A 103 1.46 -26.63 -1.48
C ALA A 103 1.77 -26.65 0.03
N GLY A 104 2.43 -25.59 0.55
CA GLY A 104 2.80 -25.46 1.95
C GLY A 104 1.72 -24.86 2.86
N ILE A 105 0.62 -24.37 2.31
CA ILE A 105 -0.48 -23.74 3.06
C ILE A 105 -1.59 -24.76 3.29
N GLY A 106 -1.33 -25.74 4.15
CA GLY A 106 -2.40 -26.46 4.84
C GLY A 106 -2.99 -25.54 5.89
N VAL A 107 -4.15 -24.94 5.62
CA VAL A 107 -4.91 -24.15 6.61
C VAL A 107 -5.41 -25.10 7.69
N GLY A 108 -4.64 -25.25 8.76
CA GLY A 108 -5.12 -25.84 10.00
C GLY A 108 -5.96 -24.82 10.75
N THR A 109 -7.27 -24.88 10.64
CA THR A 109 -8.20 -24.15 11.51
C THR A 109 -8.13 -24.74 12.91
N GLY A 110 -7.16 -24.30 13.70
CA GLY A 110 -7.09 -24.60 15.13
C GLY A 110 -8.03 -23.67 15.90
N HIS A 111 -8.87 -24.26 16.71
CA HIS A 111 -9.97 -23.69 17.50
C HIS A 111 -9.54 -22.76 18.66
N HIS A 112 -8.49 -21.95 18.52
CA HIS A 112 -8.17 -20.91 19.50
C HIS A 112 -7.51 -19.73 18.77
N GLY A 113 -8.18 -18.62 18.72
CA GLY A 113 -7.94 -17.34 18.12
C GLY A 113 -6.50 -16.79 18.06
N GLY A 114 -5.66 -17.39 17.23
CA GLY A 114 -4.35 -16.89 16.89
C GLY A 114 -3.93 -17.52 15.57
N VAL A 115 -3.79 -16.71 14.52
CA VAL A 115 -3.23 -17.17 13.25
C VAL A 115 -1.75 -17.48 13.47
N ARG A 116 -1.43 -18.73 13.78
CA ARG A 116 -0.06 -19.26 13.67
C ARG A 116 0.12 -19.69 12.22
N VAL A 117 0.82 -18.90 11.44
CA VAL A 117 1.38 -19.34 10.17
C VAL A 117 2.52 -20.31 10.50
N GLN A 118 2.18 -21.55 10.72
CA GLN A 118 3.14 -22.62 10.91
C GLN A 118 3.35 -23.30 9.56
N GLY A 119 4.18 -22.67 8.72
CA GLY A 119 4.71 -23.30 7.53
C GLY A 119 5.67 -24.41 7.92
N ALA A 120 5.15 -25.61 8.22
CA ALA A 120 5.96 -26.80 8.34
C ALA A 120 6.39 -27.25 6.95
N ILE A 121 7.49 -26.69 6.44
CA ILE A 121 8.22 -27.32 5.33
C ILE A 121 9.16 -28.35 5.96
N ALA A 122 8.68 -29.55 6.13
CA ALA A 122 9.53 -30.71 6.35
C ALA A 122 10.23 -31.06 5.04
N ALA A 123 11.29 -30.36 4.69
CA ALA A 123 12.23 -30.79 3.67
C ALA A 123 13.47 -31.35 4.39
N SER A 124 13.57 -32.67 4.43
CA SER A 124 14.80 -33.39 4.73
C SER A 124 15.85 -33.00 3.67
N GLY A 125 16.86 -32.27 4.07
CA GLY A 125 17.99 -31.90 3.21
C GLY A 125 18.59 -30.59 3.68
N ARG A 126 19.80 -30.63 4.19
CA ARG A 126 20.62 -29.48 4.58
C ARG A 126 20.87 -28.56 3.37
N GLN A 127 19.93 -27.70 3.08
CA GLN A 127 20.15 -26.49 2.30
C GLN A 127 19.49 -25.35 3.06
N HIS A 128 20.32 -24.55 3.73
CA HIS A 128 19.91 -23.21 4.17
C HIS A 128 19.64 -22.37 2.92
N ALA A 129 18.50 -22.59 2.28
CA ALA A 129 17.98 -21.66 1.33
C ALA A 129 17.58 -20.43 2.16
N ASN A 130 18.23 -19.29 1.96
CA ASN A 130 17.81 -18.01 2.49
C ASN A 130 16.40 -17.70 1.96
N ARG A 131 15.39 -18.13 2.69
CA ARG A 131 13.99 -17.81 2.45
C ARG A 131 13.59 -16.77 3.46
N ALA A 132 13.45 -15.54 3.03
CA ALA A 132 12.81 -14.51 3.83
C ALA A 132 11.33 -14.50 3.48
N SER A 133 10.47 -14.73 4.46
CA SER A 133 9.04 -14.52 4.34
C SER A 133 8.63 -13.47 5.37
N GLN A 134 8.04 -12.38 4.90
CA GLN A 134 7.61 -11.27 5.72
C GLN A 134 6.14 -10.99 5.47
N THR A 135 5.41 -10.63 6.51
CA THR A 135 3.99 -10.29 6.42
C THR A 135 3.73 -8.96 7.10
N VAL A 136 2.89 -8.14 6.47
CA VAL A 136 2.41 -6.88 7.04
C VAL A 136 0.92 -6.74 6.80
N GLN A 137 0.22 -6.15 7.75
CA GLN A 137 -1.20 -5.86 7.62
C GLN A 137 -1.39 -4.35 7.40
N THR A 138 -2.28 -4.01 6.47
CA THR A 138 -2.66 -2.62 6.20
C THR A 138 -4.12 -2.52 5.78
N LEU A 139 -4.63 -1.29 5.64
CA LEU A 139 -5.94 -1.03 5.06
C LEU A 139 -5.84 -0.86 3.54
N ASP A 140 -6.95 -1.12 2.85
CA ASP A 140 -7.08 -0.88 1.42
C ASP A 140 -6.69 0.56 1.05
N GLY A 141 -5.79 0.70 0.10
CA GLY A 141 -5.24 1.98 -0.36
C GLY A 141 -4.17 2.60 0.53
N GLN A 142 -3.89 2.06 1.72
CA GLN A 142 -2.91 2.63 2.64
C GLN A 142 -1.52 1.98 2.48
N PRO A 143 -0.45 2.79 2.47
CA PRO A 143 0.91 2.26 2.39
C PRO A 143 1.31 1.57 3.70
N ALA A 144 2.06 0.49 3.58
CA ALA A 144 2.69 -0.20 4.69
C ALA A 144 4.14 -0.55 4.36
N MET A 145 4.96 -0.65 5.40
CA MET A 145 6.36 -1.03 5.27
C MET A 145 6.76 -1.94 6.42
N ILE A 146 7.55 -2.95 6.10
CA ILE A 146 8.23 -3.78 7.09
C ILE A 146 9.70 -3.91 6.72
N GLN A 147 10.56 -3.85 7.72
CA GLN A 147 11.99 -4.11 7.55
C GLN A 147 12.51 -4.84 8.79
N ALA A 148 13.46 -5.75 8.54
CA ALA A 148 14.19 -6.46 9.56
C ALA A 148 15.66 -6.48 9.15
N GLY A 149 16.57 -6.39 10.11
CA GLY A 149 17.98 -6.36 9.82
C GLY A 149 18.84 -6.60 11.05
N GLU A 150 20.14 -6.72 10.81
CA GLU A 150 21.18 -6.84 11.82
C GLU A 150 22.37 -5.97 11.44
N ASP A 151 23.10 -5.52 12.44
CA ASP A 151 24.35 -4.79 12.23
C ASP A 151 25.52 -5.78 12.21
N VAL A 152 26.22 -5.85 11.08
CA VAL A 152 27.37 -6.74 10.91
C VAL A 152 28.67 -5.99 11.23
N PRO A 153 29.48 -6.46 12.20
CA PRO A 153 30.75 -5.82 12.55
C PRO A 153 31.81 -6.07 11.47
N LEU A 154 32.32 -4.99 10.90
CA LEU A 154 33.42 -5.01 9.93
C LEU A 154 34.70 -4.56 10.59
N ARG A 155 35.75 -5.37 10.47
CA ARG A 155 37.11 -4.97 10.86
C ARG A 155 37.73 -4.13 9.76
N GLN A 156 37.97 -2.87 10.04
CA GLN A 156 38.80 -2.01 9.19
C GLN A 156 40.22 -1.94 9.75
N VAL A 157 41.20 -2.25 8.91
CA VAL A 157 42.61 -2.13 9.26
C VAL A 157 43.17 -0.88 8.59
N TYR A 158 43.56 0.11 9.38
CA TYR A 158 44.20 1.32 8.88
C TYR A 158 45.73 1.12 8.79
N GLY A 159 46.39 1.77 7.88
CA GLY A 159 47.76 1.54 7.42
C GLY A 159 48.89 1.66 8.44
N CYS A 160 48.65 1.73 9.76
CA CYS A 160 49.64 1.73 10.83
C CYS A 160 49.36 0.66 11.90
N GLY A 161 48.62 -0.40 11.56
CA GLY A 161 48.32 -1.50 12.49
C GLY A 161 47.20 -1.22 13.51
N TYR A 162 46.57 -0.06 13.48
CA TYR A 162 45.39 0.24 14.26
C TYR A 162 44.15 -0.22 13.49
N GLY A 163 43.37 -1.11 14.09
CA GLY A 163 42.09 -1.59 13.54
C GLY A 163 40.91 -1.02 14.30
N GLY A 164 39.85 -0.68 13.59
CA GLY A 164 38.55 -0.32 14.12
C GLY A 164 37.48 -1.36 13.75
N VAL A 165 36.38 -1.34 14.45
CA VAL A 165 35.15 -2.07 14.06
C VAL A 165 34.14 -1.03 13.62
N VAL A 166 33.65 -1.17 12.39
CA VAL A 166 32.52 -0.41 11.85
C VAL A 166 31.35 -1.36 11.71
N TYR A 167 30.17 -0.93 12.13
CA TYR A 167 28.94 -1.71 11.97
C TYR A 167 28.26 -1.30 10.68
N GLU A 168 27.96 -2.28 9.82
CA GLU A 168 27.20 -2.08 8.58
C GLU A 168 25.82 -2.72 8.73
N PRO A 169 24.72 -1.95 8.55
CA PRO A 169 23.38 -2.50 8.62
C PRO A 169 23.08 -3.37 7.40
N VAL A 170 22.58 -4.57 7.64
CA VAL A 170 22.08 -5.50 6.62
C VAL A 170 20.58 -5.62 6.79
N ILE A 171 19.81 -4.97 5.91
CA ILE A 171 18.37 -4.79 6.04
C ILE A 171 17.64 -5.52 4.93
N THR A 172 16.60 -6.25 5.28
CA THR A 172 15.67 -6.87 4.34
C THR A 172 14.24 -6.40 4.64
N GLY A 173 13.49 -6.04 3.61
CA GLY A 173 12.14 -5.54 3.81
C GLY A 173 11.38 -5.28 2.53
N PHE A 174 10.21 -4.71 2.67
CA PHE A 174 9.42 -4.20 1.56
C PHE A 174 8.49 -3.06 1.98
N ALA A 175 8.21 -2.17 1.03
CA ALA A 175 7.12 -1.22 1.09
C ALA A 175 6.03 -1.68 0.13
N VAL A 176 4.76 -1.53 0.53
CA VAL A 176 3.62 -2.00 -0.26
C VAL A 176 2.43 -1.07 -0.10
N THR A 177 1.70 -0.87 -1.21
CA THR A 177 0.40 -0.19 -1.21
C THR A 177 -0.58 -1.06 -1.98
N PRO A 178 -1.45 -1.80 -1.31
CA PRO A 178 -2.49 -2.60 -1.95
C PRO A 178 -3.70 -1.73 -2.28
N ARG A 179 -4.42 -2.06 -3.36
CA ARG A 179 -5.68 -1.43 -3.74
C ARG A 179 -6.64 -2.45 -4.32
N LEU A 180 -7.78 -2.64 -3.68
CA LEU A 180 -8.84 -3.52 -4.19
C LEU A 180 -9.44 -2.96 -5.47
N MET A 181 -9.59 -3.82 -6.50
CA MET A 181 -10.06 -3.42 -7.83
C MET A 181 -11.48 -3.94 -8.15
N GLY A 182 -12.12 -4.62 -7.26
CA GLY A 182 -13.36 -5.34 -7.52
C GLY A 182 -13.14 -6.71 -8.16
N GLN A 183 -14.19 -7.54 -8.20
CA GLN A 183 -14.17 -8.90 -8.77
C GLN A 183 -13.11 -9.85 -8.18
N GLY A 184 -12.66 -9.58 -6.93
CA GLY A 184 -11.63 -10.41 -6.28
C GLY A 184 -10.22 -10.17 -6.80
N GLU A 185 -9.97 -9.07 -7.51
CA GLU A 185 -8.65 -8.63 -7.94
C GLU A 185 -8.09 -7.53 -7.03
N ILE A 186 -6.78 -7.47 -6.98
CA ILE A 186 -6.03 -6.44 -6.25
C ILE A 186 -4.89 -5.90 -7.11
N GLU A 187 -4.72 -4.58 -7.09
CA GLU A 187 -3.51 -3.93 -7.59
C GLU A 187 -2.54 -3.73 -6.42
N ILE A 188 -1.29 -4.14 -6.60
CA ILE A 188 -0.25 -4.09 -5.58
C ILE A 188 0.91 -3.28 -6.14
N ALA A 189 1.19 -2.12 -5.54
CA ALA A 189 2.45 -1.44 -5.74
C ALA A 189 3.41 -1.92 -4.64
N VAL A 190 4.51 -2.57 -5.01
CA VAL A 190 5.42 -3.18 -4.04
C VAL A 190 6.87 -2.89 -4.42
N SER A 191 7.67 -2.60 -3.39
CA SER A 191 9.10 -2.30 -3.50
C SER A 191 9.86 -3.10 -2.45
N PRO A 192 10.20 -4.36 -2.73
CA PRO A 192 11.05 -5.17 -1.86
C PRO A 192 12.52 -4.78 -1.99
N TRP A 193 13.27 -4.93 -0.90
CA TRP A 193 14.72 -4.83 -0.87
C TRP A 193 15.32 -5.87 0.06
N SER A 194 16.55 -6.26 -0.22
CA SER A 194 17.30 -7.21 0.58
C SER A 194 18.79 -6.93 0.46
N ASP A 195 19.39 -6.62 1.59
CA ASP A 195 20.85 -6.49 1.69
C ASP A 195 21.45 -7.84 2.07
N HIS A 196 22.58 -8.15 1.48
CA HIS A 196 23.35 -9.34 1.79
C HIS A 196 24.79 -8.95 2.03
N PHE A 197 25.33 -9.46 3.13
CA PHE A 197 26.74 -9.31 3.44
C PHE A 197 27.46 -10.66 3.32
N ASN A 198 28.47 -10.73 2.46
CA ASN A 198 29.25 -11.93 2.27
C ASN A 198 30.72 -11.61 2.04
N GLN A 199 31.61 -12.14 2.90
CA GLN A 199 33.08 -12.01 2.78
C GLN A 199 33.58 -10.58 2.60
N GLY A 200 33.02 -9.61 3.33
CA GLY A 200 33.43 -8.20 3.24
C GLY A 200 32.81 -7.41 2.10
N VAL A 201 31.89 -7.99 1.35
CA VAL A 201 31.17 -7.33 0.26
C VAL A 201 29.71 -7.20 0.63
N SER A 202 29.22 -5.96 0.65
CA SER A 202 27.77 -5.65 0.76
C SER A 202 27.15 -5.64 -0.63
N SER A 203 26.00 -6.24 -0.78
CA SER A 203 25.20 -6.21 -2.00
C SER A 203 23.75 -6.00 -1.70
N THR A 204 23.11 -5.04 -2.36
CA THR A 204 21.69 -4.74 -2.24
C THR A 204 20.93 -5.22 -3.46
N GLN A 205 19.82 -5.90 -3.23
CA GLN A 205 18.86 -6.26 -4.26
C GLN A 205 17.56 -5.50 -3.98
N SER A 206 17.07 -4.78 -4.98
CA SER A 206 15.78 -4.09 -4.88
C SER A 206 15.00 -4.19 -6.18
N ALA A 207 13.69 -4.14 -6.07
CA ALA A 207 12.78 -4.06 -7.18
C ALA A 207 11.68 -3.05 -6.84
N SER A 208 11.04 -2.49 -7.86
CA SER A 208 9.83 -1.69 -7.66
C SER A 208 8.89 -1.99 -8.81
N THR A 209 7.69 -2.43 -8.48
CA THR A 209 6.73 -2.85 -9.50
C THR A 209 5.29 -2.61 -9.06
N ARG A 210 4.40 -2.58 -10.05
CA ARG A 210 2.96 -2.57 -9.84
C ARG A 210 2.36 -3.72 -10.63
N VAL A 211 1.65 -4.60 -9.93
CA VAL A 211 1.06 -5.80 -10.54
C VAL A 211 -0.39 -5.92 -10.12
N ARG A 212 -1.18 -6.61 -10.95
CA ARG A 212 -2.53 -7.07 -10.60
C ARG A 212 -2.49 -8.56 -10.34
N ALA A 213 -3.21 -8.98 -9.32
CA ALA A 213 -3.27 -10.34 -8.88
C ALA A 213 -4.66 -10.69 -8.36
N PRO A 214 -5.11 -11.95 -8.44
CA PRO A 214 -6.27 -12.39 -7.70
C PRO A 214 -5.96 -12.42 -6.20
N LEU A 215 -6.95 -12.07 -5.38
CA LEU A 215 -6.86 -12.19 -3.92
C LEU A 215 -6.59 -13.63 -3.51
N GLY A 216 -5.74 -13.82 -2.50
CA GLY A 216 -5.40 -15.13 -1.95
C GLY A 216 -4.41 -15.94 -2.79
N ALA A 217 -3.98 -15.47 -3.96
CA ALA A 217 -3.03 -16.17 -4.80
C ALA A 217 -1.62 -15.58 -4.72
N TRP A 218 -0.61 -16.45 -4.76
CA TRP A 218 0.79 -16.03 -4.90
C TRP A 218 1.06 -15.64 -6.35
N VAL A 219 1.70 -14.49 -6.54
CA VAL A 219 2.11 -13.98 -7.85
C VAL A 219 3.59 -13.62 -7.81
N GLU A 220 4.33 -14.03 -8.82
CA GLU A 220 5.73 -13.62 -9.00
C GLU A 220 5.76 -12.19 -9.53
N ILE A 221 6.43 -11.30 -8.82
CA ILE A 221 6.57 -9.88 -9.18
C ILE A 221 7.92 -9.55 -9.79
N GLY A 222 8.88 -10.44 -9.67
CA GLY A 222 10.20 -10.30 -10.26
C GLY A 222 11.15 -11.39 -9.84
N GLY A 223 12.22 -11.50 -10.58
CA GLY A 223 13.31 -12.42 -10.29
C GLY A 223 14.64 -11.82 -10.72
N LEU A 224 15.69 -12.11 -9.96
CA LEU A 224 17.05 -11.76 -10.29
C LEU A 224 17.82 -13.05 -10.54
N SER A 225 18.46 -13.16 -11.71
CA SER A 225 19.41 -14.22 -11.95
C SER A 225 20.80 -13.62 -12.07
N GLN A 226 21.68 -13.97 -11.17
CA GLN A 226 23.07 -13.55 -11.17
C GLN A 226 23.95 -14.79 -11.33
N SER A 227 24.77 -14.83 -12.40
CA SER A 227 25.81 -15.84 -12.54
C SER A 227 27.14 -15.27 -12.08
N ARG A 228 27.70 -15.83 -11.02
CA ARG A 228 29.04 -15.48 -10.55
C ARG A 228 30.00 -16.60 -10.95
N THR A 229 30.99 -16.28 -11.76
CA THR A 229 32.07 -17.18 -12.10
C THR A 229 33.26 -16.79 -11.22
N SER A 230 33.65 -17.63 -10.25
CA SER A 230 34.87 -17.44 -9.50
C SER A 230 35.98 -18.26 -10.17
N SER A 231 36.96 -17.57 -10.75
CA SER A 231 38.21 -18.17 -11.21
C SER A 231 39.19 -18.24 -10.02
N GLY A 232 39.19 -19.37 -9.32
CA GLY A 232 40.25 -19.70 -8.37
C GLY A 232 41.37 -20.40 -9.11
N TYR A 233 42.63 -20.17 -8.68
CA TYR A 233 43.82 -20.86 -9.20
C TYR A 233 43.73 -22.35 -8.81
N GLY A 234 43.09 -23.17 -9.67
CA GLY A 234 42.92 -24.62 -9.50
C GLY A 234 41.98 -25.18 -10.59
N PRO A 235 42.05 -26.50 -10.91
CA PRO A 235 41.22 -27.11 -11.94
C PRO A 235 39.81 -27.36 -11.40
N GLY A 236 39.03 -26.30 -11.28
CA GLY A 236 37.63 -26.41 -10.85
C GLY A 236 36.93 -25.07 -11.01
N TYR A 237 36.19 -24.90 -12.11
CA TYR A 237 35.30 -23.76 -12.27
C TYR A 237 33.99 -24.02 -11.51
N ALA A 238 33.82 -23.38 -10.38
CA ALA A 238 32.52 -23.41 -9.71
C ALA A 238 31.64 -22.28 -10.26
N ARG A 239 30.72 -22.60 -11.13
CA ARG A 239 29.67 -21.67 -11.61
C ARG A 239 28.52 -21.71 -10.60
N ARG A 240 28.40 -20.68 -9.77
CA ARG A 240 27.26 -20.51 -8.87
C ARG A 240 26.23 -19.63 -9.58
N GLN A 241 25.12 -20.21 -9.91
CA GLN A 241 23.97 -19.47 -10.44
C GLN A 241 23.04 -19.19 -9.26
N GLU A 242 22.95 -17.96 -8.84
CA GLU A 242 22.02 -17.50 -7.83
C GLU A 242 20.83 -16.87 -8.56
N SER A 243 19.68 -17.51 -8.47
CA SER A 243 18.41 -16.95 -8.95
C SER A 243 17.55 -16.63 -7.74
N GLY A 244 17.28 -15.36 -7.51
CA GLY A 244 16.33 -14.93 -6.49
C GLY A 244 14.98 -14.62 -7.13
N ARG A 245 13.89 -15.14 -6.59
CA ARG A 245 12.52 -14.80 -6.98
C ARG A 245 11.85 -14.03 -5.86
N ILE A 246 10.93 -13.16 -6.22
CA ILE A 246 10.13 -12.38 -5.30
C ILE A 246 8.66 -12.65 -5.64
N LEU A 247 7.94 -13.19 -4.67
CA LEU A 247 6.52 -13.50 -4.78
C LEU A 247 5.75 -12.69 -3.74
N VAL A 248 4.54 -12.29 -4.10
CA VAL A 248 3.62 -11.57 -3.22
C VAL A 248 2.26 -12.26 -3.22
N LYS A 249 1.61 -12.24 -2.06
CA LYS A 249 0.22 -12.67 -1.88
C LYS A 249 -0.50 -11.65 -1.01
N VAL A 250 -1.77 -11.39 -1.30
CA VAL A 250 -2.62 -10.54 -0.47
C VAL A 250 -3.89 -11.29 -0.13
N ASP A 251 -4.17 -11.38 1.14
CA ASP A 251 -5.39 -11.98 1.69
C ASP A 251 -6.28 -10.88 2.28
N ASP A 252 -7.56 -10.90 1.95
CA ASP A 252 -8.56 -10.03 2.57
C ASP A 252 -9.01 -10.66 3.90
N GLN A 253 -8.79 -9.95 5.00
CA GLN A 253 -9.15 -10.41 6.34
C GLN A 253 -10.61 -10.15 6.70
N ASP A 254 -11.29 -9.33 5.91
CA ASP A 254 -12.71 -9.01 6.09
C ASP A 254 -13.60 -9.74 5.05
N ALA A 255 -13.03 -10.56 4.20
CA ALA A 255 -13.77 -11.40 3.25
C ALA A 255 -14.68 -12.38 4.00
N GLY A 256 -15.99 -12.15 3.93
CA GLY A 256 -17.00 -12.98 4.59
C GLY A 256 -17.55 -12.42 5.90
N GLN A 257 -17.18 -11.21 6.30
CA GLN A 257 -17.90 -10.47 7.34
C GLN A 257 -18.97 -9.58 6.67
N PRO A 258 -20.26 -9.73 7.02
CA PRO A 258 -21.34 -8.92 6.49
C PRO A 258 -21.30 -7.47 7.00
#